data_57933f51112689c16953eee1eea6d118
#
_entry.id   57933f51112689c16953eee1eea6d118
#
_cell.length_a   1.000
_cell.length_b   1.000
_cell.length_c   1.000
_cell.angle_alpha   90.00
_cell.angle_beta   90.00
_cell.angle_gamma   90.00
#
_symmetry.space_group_name_H-M   'P 1'
#
loop_
_entity.id
_entity.type
_entity.pdbx_description
1 polymer ?
#
loop_
_entity_poly.entity_id
_entity_poly.type
_entity_poly.pdbx_seq_one_letter_code
_entity_poly.pdbx_strand_id
1 'polypeptide(L)'
;MAVCTNKPQIAAETLLKNLGLRDYFSQIAGGDFYSVKKPNKLHLLNLLNDLGKSTSSAVMIGDNEHDADTSKAAETMFIMCTYGYARIPLKDIQFDFKIDKFSELLTLEVFRR
;
A
#
# COMPACT_ATOMS: atom_id res chain seq x y z
N MET A 1 -8.14 -2.19 7.40
CA MET A 1 -6.85 -2.01 6.71
C MET A 1 -6.35 -3.33 6.15
N ALA A 2 -5.53 -3.28 5.12
CA ALA A 2 -4.89 -4.45 4.54
C ALA A 2 -3.44 -4.12 4.16
N VAL A 3 -2.62 -5.14 4.00
CA VAL A 3 -1.21 -5.00 3.61
C VAL A 3 -1.04 -5.53 2.20
N CYS A 4 -0.39 -4.74 1.33
CA CYS A 4 -0.01 -5.11 -0.03
C CYS A 4 1.50 -4.91 -0.16
N THR A 5 2.26 -6.00 -0.08
CA THR A 5 3.72 -5.96 -0.02
C THR A 5 4.35 -6.97 -0.96
N ASN A 6 5.54 -6.64 -1.48
CA ASN A 6 6.34 -7.60 -2.25
C ASN A 6 7.12 -8.57 -1.37
N LYS A 7 7.16 -8.34 -0.04
CA LYS A 7 7.76 -9.26 0.90
C LYS A 7 7.01 -10.61 0.84
N PRO A 8 7.71 -11.77 0.92
CA PRO A 8 7.05 -13.07 0.92
C PRO A 8 5.98 -13.17 2.02
N GLN A 9 4.90 -13.86 1.72
CA GLN A 9 3.73 -13.96 2.61
C GLN A 9 4.10 -14.37 4.03
N ILE A 10 4.86 -15.44 4.19
CA ILE A 10 5.25 -15.96 5.50
C ILE A 10 6.06 -14.91 6.26
N ALA A 11 7.00 -14.25 5.60
CA ALA A 11 7.84 -13.23 6.24
C ALA A 11 7.02 -12.01 6.66
N ALA A 12 6.07 -11.58 5.84
CA ALA A 12 5.18 -10.47 6.16
C ALA A 12 4.29 -10.79 7.36
N GLU A 13 3.68 -11.97 7.37
CA GLU A 13 2.84 -12.41 8.48
C GLU A 13 3.64 -12.53 9.78
N THR A 14 4.81 -13.13 9.73
CA THR A 14 5.69 -13.29 10.89
C THR A 14 6.10 -11.94 11.47
N LEU A 15 6.49 -11.00 10.60
CA LEU A 15 6.88 -9.66 11.03
C LEU A 15 5.75 -8.94 11.75
N LEU A 16 4.57 -8.93 11.16
CA LEU A 16 3.41 -8.23 11.74
C LEU A 16 2.96 -8.88 13.05
N LYS A 17 3.02 -10.20 13.12
CA LYS A 17 2.72 -10.95 14.35
C LYS A 17 3.70 -10.58 15.47
N ASN A 18 5.00 -10.57 15.16
CA ASN A 18 6.03 -10.25 16.13
C ASN A 18 5.94 -8.80 16.63
N LEU A 19 5.44 -7.89 15.79
CA LEU A 19 5.21 -6.49 16.16
C LEU A 19 3.88 -6.26 16.88
N GLY A 20 3.04 -7.29 17.02
CA GLY A 20 1.71 -7.16 17.61
C GLY A 20 0.73 -6.41 16.73
N LEU A 21 0.97 -6.33 15.42
CA LEU A 21 0.16 -5.53 14.49
C LEU A 21 -0.77 -6.37 13.60
N ARG A 22 -0.59 -7.70 13.58
CA ARG A 22 -1.33 -8.58 12.63
C ARG A 22 -2.83 -8.37 12.69
N ASP A 23 -3.39 -8.24 13.89
CA ASP A 23 -4.85 -8.18 14.09
C ASP A 23 -5.49 -6.88 13.59
N TYR A 24 -4.70 -5.85 13.30
CA TYR A 24 -5.20 -4.61 12.73
C TYR A 24 -5.51 -4.71 11.24
N PHE A 25 -5.12 -5.81 10.59
CA PHE A 25 -5.26 -5.98 9.15
C PHE A 25 -6.24 -7.09 8.82
N SER A 26 -7.20 -6.79 7.94
CA SER A 26 -8.18 -7.78 7.46
C SER A 26 -7.53 -8.85 6.61
N GLN A 27 -6.49 -8.47 5.86
CA GLN A 27 -5.77 -9.38 4.97
C GLN A 27 -4.36 -8.87 4.72
N ILE A 28 -3.43 -9.81 4.51
CA ILE A 28 -2.06 -9.55 4.09
C ILE A 28 -1.87 -10.23 2.75
N ALA A 29 -1.48 -9.46 1.73
CA ALA A 29 -1.12 -9.97 0.43
C ALA A 29 0.38 -9.78 0.21
N GLY A 30 1.16 -10.81 0.47
CA GLY A 30 2.60 -10.85 0.23
C GLY A 30 2.94 -10.97 -1.24
N GLY A 31 4.23 -10.94 -1.56
CA GLY A 31 4.70 -10.97 -2.96
C GLY A 31 4.39 -12.27 -3.68
N ASP A 32 4.19 -13.36 -2.96
CA ASP A 32 3.88 -14.69 -3.49
C ASP A 32 2.46 -15.15 -3.17
N PHE A 33 1.61 -14.24 -2.63
CA PHE A 33 0.22 -14.59 -2.29
C PHE A 33 -0.63 -14.78 -3.55
N TYR A 34 -0.45 -13.90 -4.54
CA TYR A 34 -1.06 -14.03 -5.86
C TYR A 34 0.02 -14.42 -6.86
N SER A 35 -0.37 -14.70 -8.11
CA SER A 35 0.57 -15.05 -9.18
C SER A 35 1.40 -13.85 -9.67
N VAL A 36 1.04 -12.64 -9.25
CA VAL A 36 1.69 -11.38 -9.64
C VAL A 36 1.95 -10.53 -8.40
N LYS A 37 2.89 -9.59 -8.51
CA LYS A 37 3.22 -8.65 -7.43
C LYS A 37 3.48 -7.26 -7.99
N LYS A 38 3.59 -6.26 -7.10
CA LYS A 38 3.88 -4.88 -7.49
C LYS A 38 5.17 -4.81 -8.32
N PRO A 39 5.23 -4.02 -9.37
CA PRO A 39 4.30 -2.96 -9.75
C PRO A 39 3.08 -3.40 -10.59
N ASN A 40 2.81 -4.68 -10.72
CA ASN A 40 1.64 -5.16 -11.43
C ASN A 40 0.38 -4.76 -10.66
N LYS A 41 -0.56 -4.09 -11.34
CA LYS A 41 -1.80 -3.60 -10.72
C LYS A 41 -2.66 -4.71 -10.12
N LEU A 42 -2.54 -5.93 -10.63
CA LEU A 42 -3.35 -7.05 -10.17
C LEU A 42 -3.02 -7.46 -8.74
N HIS A 43 -1.83 -7.16 -8.23
CA HIS A 43 -1.52 -7.38 -6.82
C HIS A 43 -2.51 -6.61 -5.94
N LEU A 44 -2.74 -5.35 -6.25
CA LEU A 44 -3.68 -4.50 -5.53
C LEU A 44 -5.14 -4.84 -5.86
N LEU A 45 -5.46 -5.03 -7.13
CA LEU A 45 -6.83 -5.31 -7.55
C LEU A 45 -7.34 -6.65 -7.01
N ASN A 46 -6.50 -7.68 -6.99
CA ASN A 46 -6.87 -8.97 -6.41
C ASN A 46 -7.13 -8.85 -4.90
N LEU A 47 -6.30 -8.08 -4.19
CA LEU A 47 -6.50 -7.83 -2.77
C LEU A 47 -7.82 -7.10 -2.51
N LEU A 48 -8.11 -6.05 -3.28
CA LEU A 48 -9.36 -5.31 -3.15
C LEU A 48 -10.57 -6.20 -3.46
N ASN A 49 -10.46 -7.04 -4.47
CA ASN A 49 -11.51 -7.99 -4.81
C ASN A 49 -11.78 -8.96 -3.66
N ASP A 50 -10.74 -9.50 -3.05
CA ASP A 50 -10.87 -10.40 -1.90
C ASP A 50 -11.55 -9.71 -0.71
N LEU A 51 -11.32 -8.40 -0.55
CA LEU A 51 -11.92 -7.59 0.52
C LEU A 51 -13.32 -7.11 0.17
N GLY A 52 -13.80 -7.35 -1.05
CA GLY A 52 -15.09 -6.84 -1.52
C GLY A 52 -15.10 -5.32 -1.66
N LYS A 53 -13.97 -4.71 -2.00
CA LYS A 53 -13.80 -3.25 -2.13
C LYS A 53 -13.44 -2.87 -3.55
N SER A 54 -13.75 -1.61 -3.92
CA SER A 54 -13.40 -1.04 -5.21
C SER A 54 -12.21 -0.08 -5.06
N THR A 55 -11.59 0.26 -6.18
CA THR A 55 -10.48 1.24 -6.20
C THR A 55 -10.94 2.63 -5.76
N SER A 56 -12.21 2.99 -6.00
CA SER A 56 -12.76 4.29 -5.60
C SER A 56 -12.95 4.41 -4.08
N SER A 57 -12.99 3.30 -3.36
CA SER A 57 -13.13 3.29 -1.89
C SER A 57 -11.82 2.94 -1.18
N ALA A 58 -10.72 2.89 -1.91
CA ALA A 58 -9.42 2.48 -1.38
C ALA A 58 -8.39 3.59 -1.55
N VAL A 59 -7.41 3.60 -0.64
CA VAL A 59 -6.25 4.47 -0.70
C VAL A 59 -5.02 3.60 -0.49
N MET A 60 -4.06 3.69 -1.40
CA MET A 60 -2.76 3.02 -1.27
C MET A 60 -1.79 3.95 -0.55
N ILE A 61 -1.09 3.43 0.45
CA ILE A 61 -0.06 4.16 1.17
C ILE A 61 1.24 3.39 0.97
N GLY A 62 2.26 4.07 0.52
CA GLY A 62 3.54 3.42 0.23
C GLY A 62 4.71 4.38 0.21
N ASP A 63 5.91 3.85 -0.01
CA ASP A 63 7.15 4.59 0.15
C ASP A 63 8.07 4.56 -1.07
N ASN A 64 7.66 3.91 -2.15
CA ASN A 64 8.53 3.80 -3.31
C ASN A 64 7.77 3.84 -4.64
N GLU A 65 8.54 3.80 -5.74
CA GLU A 65 8.03 3.87 -7.10
C GLU A 65 7.14 2.69 -7.48
N HIS A 66 7.36 1.51 -6.93
CA HIS A 66 6.52 0.34 -7.20
C HIS A 66 5.11 0.53 -6.65
N ASP A 67 5.00 1.13 -5.46
CA ASP A 67 3.71 1.45 -4.86
C ASP A 67 2.97 2.48 -5.70
N ALA A 68 3.67 3.52 -6.15
CA ALA A 68 3.11 4.58 -6.99
C ALA A 68 2.64 4.02 -8.33
N ASP A 69 3.46 3.20 -8.99
CA ASP A 69 3.14 2.61 -10.30
C ASP A 69 1.94 1.67 -10.20
N THR A 70 1.89 0.86 -9.14
CA THR A 70 0.76 -0.04 -8.88
C THR A 70 -0.54 0.76 -8.71
N SER A 71 -0.49 1.82 -7.91
CA SER A 71 -1.65 2.67 -7.64
C SER A 71 -2.14 3.37 -8.88
N LYS A 72 -1.23 3.91 -9.68
CA LYS A 72 -1.56 4.59 -10.94
C LYS A 72 -2.21 3.62 -11.92
N ALA A 73 -1.62 2.45 -12.10
CA ALA A 73 -2.14 1.44 -13.02
C ALA A 73 -3.51 0.92 -12.57
N ALA A 74 -3.76 0.85 -11.27
CA ALA A 74 -5.03 0.42 -10.70
C ALA A 74 -6.04 1.56 -10.56
N GLU A 75 -5.64 2.79 -10.89
CA GLU A 75 -6.48 3.99 -10.73
C GLU A 75 -6.97 4.18 -9.29
N THR A 76 -6.05 3.98 -8.35
CA THR A 76 -6.29 4.12 -6.91
C THR A 76 -5.53 5.34 -6.40
N MET A 77 -6.13 6.08 -5.48
CA MET A 77 -5.45 7.19 -4.80
C MET A 77 -4.19 6.70 -4.11
N PHE A 78 -3.10 7.47 -4.21
CA PHE A 78 -1.82 7.12 -3.62
C PHE A 78 -1.29 8.23 -2.71
N ILE A 79 -0.88 7.83 -1.51
CA ILE A 79 -0.22 8.70 -0.54
C ILE A 79 1.23 8.23 -0.39
N MET A 80 2.16 9.13 -0.70
CA MET A 80 3.60 8.85 -0.62
C MET A 80 4.15 9.15 0.76
N CYS A 81 4.82 8.16 1.35
CA CYS A 81 5.61 8.33 2.57
C CYS A 81 7.04 8.72 2.17
N THR A 82 7.45 9.95 2.49
CA THR A 82 8.76 10.47 2.05
C THR A 82 9.94 9.89 2.82
N TYR A 83 9.68 9.28 3.96
CA TYR A 83 10.70 8.74 4.88
C TYR A 83 11.08 7.27 4.61
N GLY A 84 10.66 6.71 3.47
CA GLY A 84 10.88 5.29 3.15
C GLY A 84 12.04 5.05 2.19
N TYR A 85 11.90 4.01 1.36
CA TYR A 85 12.99 3.43 0.57
C TYR A 85 12.83 3.62 -0.94
N ALA A 86 12.40 4.80 -1.40
CA ALA A 86 12.33 5.09 -2.82
C ALA A 86 13.72 5.04 -3.46
N ARG A 87 13.81 4.47 -4.65
CA ARG A 87 15.06 4.32 -5.41
C ARG A 87 15.24 5.44 -6.43
N ILE A 88 14.19 6.19 -6.70
CA ILE A 88 14.21 7.32 -7.65
C ILE A 88 13.86 8.59 -6.89
N PRO A 89 14.22 9.79 -7.44
CA PRO A 89 13.90 11.05 -6.79
C PRO A 89 12.39 11.25 -6.61
N LEU A 90 12.00 11.87 -5.50
CA LEU A 90 10.59 12.14 -5.19
C LEU A 90 9.88 12.90 -6.33
N LYS A 91 10.60 13.81 -7.00
CA LYS A 91 10.06 14.58 -8.13
C LYS A 91 9.61 13.71 -9.31
N ASP A 92 10.12 12.47 -9.41
CA ASP A 92 9.80 11.54 -10.48
C ASP A 92 8.71 10.53 -10.09
N ILE A 93 8.19 10.63 -8.86
CA ILE A 93 7.12 9.77 -8.34
C ILE A 93 5.80 10.54 -8.36
N GLN A 94 4.77 9.95 -8.95
CA GLN A 94 3.43 10.53 -8.96
C GLN A 94 2.67 10.12 -7.70
N PHE A 95 2.07 11.10 -7.04
CA PHE A 95 1.25 10.86 -5.85
C PHE A 95 0.12 11.90 -5.76
N ASP A 96 -0.93 11.56 -5.04
CA ASP A 96 -2.03 12.49 -4.77
C ASP A 96 -1.73 13.33 -3.53
N PHE A 97 -1.14 12.72 -2.51
CA PHE A 97 -0.69 13.37 -1.28
C PHE A 97 0.67 12.81 -0.88
N LYS A 98 1.43 13.59 -0.12
CA LYS A 98 2.64 13.08 0.53
C LYS A 98 2.60 13.39 2.03
N ILE A 99 3.24 12.52 2.80
CA ILE A 99 3.41 12.70 4.24
C ILE A 99 4.88 12.49 4.59
N ASP A 100 5.38 13.30 5.52
CA ASP A 100 6.75 13.21 6.02
C ASP A 100 6.80 12.44 7.34
N LYS A 101 5.65 12.28 8.00
CA LYS A 101 5.45 11.46 9.20
C LYS A 101 4.14 10.71 9.06
N PHE A 102 4.09 9.47 9.53
CA PHE A 102 2.90 8.65 9.42
C PHE A 102 1.68 9.27 10.10
N SER A 103 1.88 9.96 11.23
CA SER A 103 0.80 10.62 11.96
C SER A 103 0.09 11.71 11.16
N GLU A 104 0.72 12.24 10.10
CA GLU A 104 0.09 13.23 9.23
C GLU A 104 -1.11 12.69 8.46
N LEU A 105 -1.25 11.37 8.35
CA LEU A 105 -2.45 10.75 7.76
C LEU A 105 -3.72 11.24 8.43
N LEU A 106 -3.67 11.47 9.75
CA LEU A 106 -4.84 11.93 10.51
C LEU A 106 -5.28 13.34 10.15
N THR A 107 -4.43 14.11 9.49
CA THR A 107 -4.73 15.49 9.08
C THR A 107 -5.21 15.58 7.65
N LEU A 108 -5.10 14.51 6.85
CA LEU A 108 -5.51 14.50 5.47
C LEU A 108 -7.04 14.39 5.37
N GLU A 109 -7.60 15.23 4.51
CA GLU A 109 -9.04 15.36 4.36
C GLU A 109 -9.71 14.04 3.95
N VAL A 110 -9.01 13.21 3.17
CA VAL A 110 -9.50 11.92 2.69
C VAL A 110 -9.85 10.96 3.85
N PHE A 111 -9.26 11.15 5.03
CA PHE A 111 -9.54 10.34 6.22
C PHE A 111 -10.43 11.05 7.24
N ARG A 112 -10.83 12.27 6.97
CA ARG A 112 -11.66 13.09 7.87
C ARG A 112 -13.10 13.02 7.40
N ARG A 113 -13.86 12.14 8.03
CA ARG A 113 -15.29 11.97 7.74
C ARG A 113 -16.13 12.06 9.00
#